data_0295354b0176c4d3f9cd6c36bd8db40f
#
_entry.id   0295354b0176c4d3f9cd6c36bd8db40f
#
_cell.length_a   1.000
_cell.length_b   1.000
_cell.length_c   1.000
_cell.angle_alpha   90.00
_cell.angle_beta   90.00
_cell.angle_gamma   90.00
#
_symmetry.space_group_name_H-M   'P 1'
#
loop_
_entity.id
_entity.type
_entity.pdbx_description
1 polymer ?
#
loop_
_entity_poly.entity_id
_entity_poly.type
_entity_poly.pdbx_seq_one_letter_code
_entity_poly.pdbx_strand_id
1 'polypeptide(L)'
;AISITLAMALPAKCSISLWALVPDPLARMAMRFMLRRCDLPPTFTGPMHTEHAHIALDFKRYPEAEMLDRAKAFHALLYRRRSVRHFSAEPVPYEVIAEVVRAASTAPSGAHKQPWTFCVVGNAELKRRIREAAEEEERINYGGRMSEEWLEDLKPFATDWQKPFLETAPWLVVVFKQAYEVEPDGSKHQNYYVQESVGIATGMLLAAAHNAGLATLTHTPSPMNFLAELLERPANERPFLLIPMGFPARDCVVPSLLRKHLEQVLVPFV
;
A
#
# COMPACT_ATOMS: atom_id res chain seq x y z
N ALA A 1 16.99 -0.45 40.02
CA ALA A 1 15.77 0.36 39.96
C ALA A 1 16.17 1.84 39.99
N ILE A 2 16.15 2.50 38.87
CA ILE A 2 16.29 3.95 38.77
C ILE A 2 15.01 4.47 38.15
N SER A 3 14.20 5.08 39.00
CA SER A 3 12.96 5.76 38.59
C SER A 3 13.36 7.13 38.04
N ILE A 4 13.08 7.42 36.78
CA ILE A 4 13.26 8.75 36.19
C ILE A 4 11.87 9.33 35.98
N THR A 5 11.47 10.23 36.86
CA THR A 5 10.30 11.09 36.70
C THR A 5 10.67 12.20 35.72
N LEU A 6 10.08 12.21 34.50
CA LEU A 6 10.31 13.26 33.53
C LEU A 6 9.21 14.32 33.68
N ALA A 7 9.57 15.47 34.27
CA ALA A 7 8.73 16.65 34.32
C ALA A 7 8.76 17.35 32.93
N MET A 8 7.58 17.60 32.36
CA MET A 8 7.43 18.33 31.12
C MET A 8 7.63 19.83 31.30
N ALA A 9 8.68 20.37 30.72
CA ALA A 9 8.75 21.74 30.20
C ALA A 9 10.00 21.87 29.31
N LEU A 10 9.82 21.85 27.99
CA LEU A 10 10.89 22.18 27.06
C LEU A 10 10.53 23.41 26.25
N PRO A 11 11.34 24.48 26.28
CA PRO A 11 11.25 25.56 25.31
C PRO A 11 11.98 25.15 24.01
N ALA A 12 11.49 25.70 22.91
CA ALA A 12 11.99 25.48 21.56
C ALA A 12 13.46 25.92 21.40
N LYS A 13 14.37 24.95 21.38
CA LYS A 13 15.66 24.95 20.66
C LYS A 13 16.31 23.59 20.86
N CYS A 14 16.10 22.68 19.95
CA CYS A 14 16.75 21.37 19.99
C CYS A 14 18.14 21.48 19.38
N SER A 15 19.19 21.30 20.17
CA SER A 15 20.57 21.29 19.72
C SER A 15 21.00 19.88 19.26
N ILE A 16 21.84 19.86 18.24
CA ILE A 16 22.22 18.76 17.35
C ILE A 16 23.11 17.66 18.00
N SER A 17 23.26 17.57 19.31
CA SER A 17 24.28 16.72 19.92
C SER A 17 23.86 15.30 20.36
N LEU A 18 22.59 14.86 20.15
CA LEU A 18 22.13 13.52 20.55
C LEU A 18 22.31 12.41 19.49
N TRP A 19 22.81 12.74 18.32
CA TRP A 19 22.90 11.84 17.16
C TRP A 19 24.00 10.77 17.26
N ALA A 20 24.95 10.94 18.17
CA ALA A 20 26.13 10.09 18.26
C ALA A 20 25.94 8.80 19.07
N LEU A 21 24.83 8.62 19.77
CA LEU A 21 24.66 7.57 20.79
C LEU A 21 23.73 6.42 20.39
N VAL A 22 23.17 6.38 19.18
CA VAL A 22 22.31 5.27 18.71
C VAL A 22 23.09 4.40 17.73
N PRO A 23 23.49 3.18 18.11
CA PRO A 23 24.35 2.33 17.27
C PRO A 23 23.59 1.67 16.10
N ASP A 24 22.28 1.57 16.13
CA ASP A 24 21.48 0.84 15.12
C ASP A 24 20.99 1.77 14.00
N PRO A 25 21.29 1.45 12.70
CA PRO A 25 20.80 2.20 11.55
C PRO A 25 19.26 2.25 11.45
N LEU A 26 18.57 1.20 11.87
CA LEU A 26 17.10 1.13 11.85
C LEU A 26 16.48 2.02 12.93
N ALA A 27 17.09 2.07 14.12
CA ALA A 27 16.65 2.97 15.18
C ALA A 27 16.90 4.44 14.80
N ARG A 28 17.98 4.75 14.05
CA ARG A 28 18.23 6.09 13.48
C ARG A 28 17.19 6.47 12.43
N MET A 29 16.74 5.50 11.62
CA MET A 29 15.70 5.72 10.60
C MET A 29 14.33 5.93 11.25
N ALA A 30 13.96 5.16 12.27
CA ALA A 30 12.75 5.35 13.07
C ALA A 30 12.75 6.68 13.83
N MET A 31 13.89 7.09 14.39
CA MET A 31 14.05 8.37 15.10
C MET A 31 14.02 9.57 14.14
N ARG A 32 14.55 9.45 12.89
CA ARG A 32 14.35 10.44 11.83
C ARG A 32 12.88 10.60 11.46
N PHE A 33 12.13 9.50 11.47
CA PHE A 33 10.69 9.50 11.19
C PHE A 33 9.90 10.21 12.31
N MET A 34 10.28 10.00 13.58
CA MET A 34 9.67 10.70 14.71
C MET A 34 9.99 12.20 14.73
N LEU A 35 11.20 12.60 14.36
CA LEU A 35 11.61 14.02 14.37
C LEU A 35 11.06 14.83 13.20
N ARG A 36 10.76 14.21 12.04
CA ARG A 36 10.07 14.87 10.93
C ARG A 36 8.56 15.06 11.15
N ARG A 37 7.99 14.56 12.25
CA ARG A 37 6.61 14.88 12.65
C ARG A 37 6.38 16.36 13.02
N CYS A 38 7.44 17.15 13.12
CA CYS A 38 7.33 18.58 13.44
C CYS A 38 6.84 19.45 12.26
N ASP A 39 6.79 18.91 11.03
CA ASP A 39 6.30 19.63 9.83
C ASP A 39 4.89 19.20 9.41
N LEU A 40 4.17 18.48 10.26
CA LEU A 40 2.74 18.29 10.07
C LEU A 40 2.04 19.64 10.25
N PRO A 41 1.06 19.99 9.40
CA PRO A 41 0.25 21.17 9.63
C PRO A 41 -0.29 21.13 11.06
N PRO A 42 -0.45 22.30 11.71
CA PRO A 42 -0.79 22.35 13.14
C PRO A 42 -1.98 21.44 13.42
N THR A 43 -1.78 20.48 14.33
CA THR A 43 -2.88 19.69 14.86
C THR A 43 -3.92 20.65 15.40
N PHE A 44 -5.12 20.56 14.86
CA PHE A 44 -6.25 21.38 15.26
C PHE A 44 -6.56 21.09 16.74
N THR A 45 -5.99 21.89 17.64
CA THR A 45 -6.31 21.86 19.09
C THR A 45 -7.45 22.83 19.35
N GLY A 46 -8.60 22.59 18.74
CA GLY A 46 -9.86 23.23 19.12
C GLY A 46 -10.51 22.44 20.27
N PRO A 47 -11.36 23.08 21.11
CA PRO A 47 -12.10 22.38 22.14
C PRO A 47 -12.95 21.28 21.49
N MET A 48 -12.93 20.05 22.08
CA MET A 48 -13.84 18.97 21.70
C MET A 48 -15.28 19.40 21.98
N HIS A 49 -15.91 20.03 20.98
CA HIS A 49 -17.36 20.17 20.98
C HIS A 49 -17.97 18.86 20.50
N THR A 50 -18.94 18.36 21.22
CA THR A 50 -19.74 17.16 20.95
C THR A 50 -20.64 17.26 19.72
N GLU A 51 -20.56 18.34 18.96
CA GLU A 51 -21.21 18.50 17.66
C GLU A 51 -20.20 18.23 16.55
N HIS A 52 -20.55 17.35 15.61
CA HIS A 52 -19.73 17.04 14.44
C HIS A 52 -19.50 18.30 13.62
N ALA A 53 -18.27 18.82 13.64
CA ALA A 53 -17.92 20.01 12.90
C ALA A 53 -17.99 19.75 11.38
N HIS A 54 -18.69 20.61 10.66
CA HIS A 54 -18.68 20.66 9.20
C HIS A 54 -17.78 21.80 8.74
N ILE A 55 -16.96 21.55 7.74
CA ILE A 55 -16.09 22.55 7.12
C ILE A 55 -16.52 22.81 5.69
N ALA A 56 -16.26 24.02 5.18
CA ALA A 56 -16.51 24.32 3.78
C ALA A 56 -15.64 23.42 2.88
N LEU A 57 -16.26 22.87 1.82
CA LEU A 57 -15.55 22.08 0.83
C LEU A 57 -14.64 22.97 -0.02
N ASP A 58 -13.34 22.72 0.00
CA ASP A 58 -12.40 23.28 -0.97
C ASP A 58 -12.48 22.46 -2.27
N PHE A 59 -13.15 22.98 -3.29
CA PHE A 59 -13.39 22.29 -4.55
C PHE A 59 -13.17 23.18 -5.76
N LYS A 60 -12.26 22.77 -6.62
CA LYS A 60 -11.99 23.47 -7.87
C LYS A 60 -12.89 22.97 -9.00
N ARG A 61 -13.75 23.85 -9.52
CA ARG A 61 -14.55 23.59 -10.73
C ARG A 61 -13.76 23.98 -11.98
N TYR A 62 -13.80 23.12 -13.00
CA TYR A 62 -13.16 23.35 -14.30
C TYR A 62 -14.23 23.62 -15.38
N PRO A 63 -13.90 24.37 -16.47
CA PRO A 63 -14.73 24.45 -17.67
C PRO A 63 -14.89 23.08 -18.33
N GLU A 64 -16.00 22.84 -19.03
CA GLU A 64 -16.31 21.52 -19.65
C GLU A 64 -15.18 20.97 -20.54
N ALA A 65 -14.61 21.82 -21.39
CA ALA A 65 -13.49 21.41 -22.26
C ALA A 65 -12.30 20.92 -21.45
N GLU A 66 -11.93 21.63 -20.39
CA GLU A 66 -10.84 21.24 -19.50
C GLU A 66 -11.18 19.96 -18.71
N MET A 67 -12.44 19.78 -18.29
CA MET A 67 -12.89 18.55 -17.63
C MET A 67 -12.69 17.34 -18.53
N LEU A 68 -13.09 17.46 -19.80
CA LEU A 68 -12.95 16.39 -20.78
C LEU A 68 -11.47 16.06 -21.05
N ASP A 69 -10.63 17.09 -21.21
CA ASP A 69 -9.19 16.89 -21.47
C ASP A 69 -8.49 16.25 -20.30
N ARG A 70 -8.80 16.64 -19.06
CA ARG A 70 -8.29 16.02 -17.84
C ARG A 70 -8.69 14.54 -17.73
N ALA A 71 -9.96 14.24 -18.01
CA ALA A 71 -10.47 12.87 -17.99
C ALA A 71 -9.75 12.00 -19.04
N LYS A 72 -9.58 12.51 -20.27
CA LYS A 72 -8.83 11.84 -21.33
C LYS A 72 -7.35 11.61 -20.96
N ALA A 73 -6.70 12.62 -20.42
CA ALA A 73 -5.29 12.54 -20.01
C ALA A 73 -5.09 11.48 -18.90
N PHE A 74 -5.96 11.45 -17.90
CA PHE A 74 -5.91 10.46 -16.84
C PHE A 74 -6.21 9.04 -17.35
N HIS A 75 -7.21 8.89 -18.23
CA HIS A 75 -7.46 7.61 -18.90
C HIS A 75 -6.24 7.15 -19.68
N ALA A 76 -5.62 8.02 -20.49
CA ALA A 76 -4.44 7.68 -21.28
C ALA A 76 -3.24 7.27 -20.39
N LEU A 77 -3.08 7.90 -19.23
CA LEU A 77 -2.09 7.50 -18.23
C LEU A 77 -2.37 6.08 -17.73
N LEU A 78 -3.58 5.82 -17.22
CA LEU A 78 -3.95 4.51 -16.66
C LEU A 78 -4.02 3.40 -17.71
N TYR A 79 -4.31 3.72 -18.95
CA TYR A 79 -4.33 2.75 -20.05
C TYR A 79 -2.97 2.08 -20.26
N ARG A 80 -1.86 2.79 -20.01
CA ARG A 80 -0.49 2.27 -20.08
C ARG A 80 -0.10 1.42 -18.91
N ARG A 81 -0.83 1.47 -17.78
CA ARG A 81 -0.52 0.66 -16.61
C ARG A 81 -0.69 -0.83 -16.93
N ARG A 82 0.32 -1.62 -16.61
CA ARG A 82 0.34 -3.08 -16.76
C ARG A 82 0.77 -3.77 -15.47
N SER A 83 0.35 -5.01 -15.27
CA SER A 83 0.91 -5.90 -14.26
C SER A 83 2.27 -6.40 -14.72
N VAL A 84 3.33 -6.10 -13.97
CA VAL A 84 4.72 -6.39 -14.33
C VAL A 84 5.25 -7.51 -13.44
N ARG A 85 5.96 -8.47 -14.04
CA ARG A 85 6.59 -9.61 -13.36
C ARG A 85 8.12 -9.61 -13.48
N HIS A 86 8.66 -8.75 -14.35
CA HIS A 86 10.10 -8.60 -14.54
C HIS A 86 10.51 -7.19 -14.04
N PHE A 87 11.06 -7.15 -12.82
CA PHE A 87 11.51 -5.91 -12.18
C PHE A 87 13.01 -5.73 -12.29
N SER A 88 13.44 -4.47 -12.31
CA SER A 88 14.82 -4.06 -12.06
C SER A 88 15.07 -4.01 -10.55
N ALA A 89 16.31 -4.31 -10.15
CA ALA A 89 16.78 -4.09 -8.78
C ALA A 89 17.17 -2.62 -8.50
N GLU A 90 16.98 -1.72 -9.47
CA GLU A 90 17.28 -0.29 -9.34
C GLU A 90 16.53 0.29 -8.13
N PRO A 91 17.24 1.01 -7.23
CA PRO A 91 16.64 1.52 -6.02
C PRO A 91 15.60 2.62 -6.30
N VAL A 92 14.54 2.59 -5.54
CA VAL A 92 13.51 3.64 -5.50
C VAL A 92 13.56 4.29 -4.12
N PRO A 93 13.62 5.63 -4.01
CA PRO A 93 13.62 6.31 -2.73
C PRO A 93 12.37 5.97 -1.89
N TYR A 94 12.56 5.74 -0.59
CA TYR A 94 11.47 5.44 0.33
C TYR A 94 10.39 6.53 0.35
N GLU A 95 10.80 7.78 0.21
CA GLU A 95 9.91 8.95 0.20
C GLU A 95 8.88 8.86 -0.94
N VAL A 96 9.26 8.31 -2.11
CA VAL A 96 8.34 8.08 -3.22
C VAL A 96 7.28 7.05 -2.83
N ILE A 97 7.68 5.95 -2.18
CA ILE A 97 6.75 4.92 -1.73
C ILE A 97 5.83 5.47 -0.63
N ALA A 98 6.37 6.28 0.28
CA ALA A 98 5.58 6.92 1.33
C ALA A 98 4.49 7.85 0.76
N GLU A 99 4.80 8.63 -0.29
CA GLU A 99 3.80 9.48 -0.96
C GLU A 99 2.76 8.66 -1.73
N VAL A 100 3.17 7.56 -2.36
CA VAL A 100 2.24 6.63 -3.00
C VAL A 100 1.24 6.03 -1.98
N VAL A 101 1.74 5.64 -0.80
CA VAL A 101 0.88 5.16 0.31
C VAL A 101 0.01 6.28 0.87
N ARG A 102 0.55 7.50 0.98
CA ARG A 102 -0.23 8.68 1.41
C ARG A 102 -1.40 8.94 0.46
N ALA A 103 -1.17 8.89 -0.85
CA ALA A 103 -2.24 9.01 -1.84
C ALA A 103 -3.29 7.90 -1.68
N ALA A 104 -2.88 6.65 -1.46
CA ALA A 104 -3.79 5.53 -1.20
C ALA A 104 -4.63 5.74 0.06
N SER A 105 -4.04 6.29 1.12
CA SER A 105 -4.72 6.52 2.41
C SER A 105 -5.78 7.63 2.38
N THR A 106 -5.90 8.39 1.27
CA THR A 106 -7.01 9.34 1.07
C THR A 106 -8.29 8.69 0.55
N ALA A 107 -8.30 7.38 0.38
CA ALA A 107 -9.47 6.65 -0.10
C ALA A 107 -10.67 6.82 0.86
N PRO A 108 -11.90 6.86 0.33
CA PRO A 108 -13.09 6.79 1.17
C PRO A 108 -13.22 5.42 1.82
N SER A 109 -13.86 5.38 3.00
CA SER A 109 -14.14 4.14 3.71
C SER A 109 -15.45 4.21 4.47
N GLY A 110 -16.07 3.06 4.75
CA GLY A 110 -17.29 2.99 5.53
C GLY A 110 -17.12 3.65 6.90
N ALA A 111 -17.97 4.63 7.22
CA ALA A 111 -17.90 5.44 8.44
C ALA A 111 -16.51 6.03 8.73
N HIS A 112 -15.74 6.31 7.67
CA HIS A 112 -14.36 6.83 7.75
C HIS A 112 -13.41 5.96 8.60
N LYS A 113 -13.66 4.65 8.65
CA LYS A 113 -12.90 3.70 9.46
C LYS A 113 -11.48 3.44 8.98
N GLN A 114 -11.18 3.71 7.69
CA GLN A 114 -9.84 3.55 7.10
C GLN A 114 -9.20 2.19 7.44
N PRO A 115 -9.90 1.07 7.17
CA PRO A 115 -9.56 -0.26 7.71
C PRO A 115 -8.41 -0.93 6.96
N TRP A 116 -7.31 -0.21 6.77
CA TRP A 116 -6.13 -0.67 6.03
C TRP A 116 -4.84 -0.39 6.78
N THR A 117 -3.87 -1.28 6.58
CA THR A 117 -2.46 -1.07 6.92
C THR A 117 -1.63 -1.39 5.68
N PHE A 118 -0.68 -0.51 5.35
CA PHE A 118 0.29 -0.73 4.28
C PHE A 118 1.66 -1.00 4.91
N CYS A 119 2.12 -2.25 4.86
CA CYS A 119 3.46 -2.62 5.28
C CYS A 119 4.41 -2.52 4.10
N VAL A 120 5.41 -1.64 4.20
CA VAL A 120 6.42 -1.41 3.15
C VAL A 120 7.70 -2.14 3.52
N VAL A 121 8.11 -3.09 2.69
CA VAL A 121 9.25 -3.97 2.93
C VAL A 121 10.35 -3.70 1.90
N GLY A 122 11.48 -3.14 2.36
CA GLY A 122 12.71 -2.95 1.58
C GLY A 122 13.89 -3.80 2.10
N ASN A 123 13.72 -4.46 3.26
CA ASN A 123 14.74 -5.33 3.84
C ASN A 123 14.92 -6.59 2.99
N ALA A 124 16.14 -6.84 2.51
CA ALA A 124 16.46 -7.93 1.59
C ALA A 124 16.18 -9.31 2.19
N GLU A 125 16.53 -9.53 3.46
CA GLU A 125 16.31 -10.79 4.14
C GLU A 125 14.81 -11.07 4.33
N LEU A 126 14.04 -10.05 4.69
CA LEU A 126 12.60 -10.20 4.84
C LEU A 126 11.91 -10.44 3.48
N LYS A 127 12.35 -9.80 2.41
CA LYS A 127 11.87 -10.07 1.04
C LYS A 127 12.17 -11.52 0.62
N ARG A 128 13.37 -12.03 0.92
CA ARG A 128 13.75 -13.42 0.66
C ARG A 128 12.81 -14.38 1.38
N ARG A 129 12.55 -14.17 2.68
CA ARG A 129 11.64 -15.00 3.47
C ARG A 129 10.21 -14.94 2.94
N ILE A 130 9.75 -13.77 2.53
CA ILE A 130 8.42 -13.60 1.91
C ILE A 130 8.35 -14.37 0.58
N ARG A 131 9.40 -14.31 -0.25
CA ARG A 131 9.47 -15.05 -1.51
C ARG A 131 9.40 -16.55 -1.26
N GLU A 132 10.23 -17.08 -0.37
CA GLU A 132 10.28 -18.52 -0.06
C GLU A 132 8.93 -19.04 0.43
N ALA A 133 8.27 -18.33 1.36
CA ALA A 133 6.95 -18.70 1.84
C ALA A 133 5.87 -18.60 0.75
N ALA A 134 5.92 -17.58 -0.10
CA ALA A 134 4.99 -17.43 -1.23
C ALA A 134 5.18 -18.54 -2.27
N GLU A 135 6.43 -18.89 -2.61
CA GLU A 135 6.74 -19.95 -3.57
C GLU A 135 6.33 -21.34 -3.05
N GLU A 136 6.41 -21.58 -1.74
CA GLU A 136 5.91 -22.83 -1.13
C GLU A 136 4.39 -22.95 -1.30
N GLU A 137 3.62 -21.90 -1.02
CA GLU A 137 2.18 -21.89 -1.25
C GLU A 137 1.83 -22.03 -2.74
N GLU A 138 2.55 -21.35 -3.60
CA GLU A 138 2.35 -21.44 -5.05
C GLU A 138 2.70 -22.83 -5.57
N ARG A 139 3.76 -23.47 -5.08
CA ARG A 139 4.12 -24.85 -5.46
C ARG A 139 3.00 -25.83 -5.14
N ILE A 140 2.36 -25.68 -3.97
CA ILE A 140 1.20 -26.49 -3.59
C ILE A 140 0.00 -26.17 -4.50
N ASN A 141 -0.22 -24.87 -4.82
CA ASN A 141 -1.30 -24.43 -5.68
C ASN A 141 -1.18 -25.03 -7.09
N TYR A 142 -0.03 -24.87 -7.72
CA TYR A 142 0.26 -25.45 -9.05
C TYR A 142 0.34 -26.98 -9.03
N GLY A 143 0.68 -27.57 -7.88
CA GLY A 143 0.78 -29.02 -7.68
C GLY A 143 -0.56 -29.76 -7.47
N GLY A 144 -1.70 -29.07 -7.56
CA GLY A 144 -3.02 -29.71 -7.53
C GLY A 144 -4.11 -29.04 -6.67
N ARG A 145 -3.81 -27.90 -6.01
CA ARG A 145 -4.85 -27.12 -5.31
C ARG A 145 -5.67 -26.25 -6.29
N MET A 146 -5.05 -25.77 -7.37
CA MET A 146 -5.74 -25.05 -8.44
C MET A 146 -6.52 -25.99 -9.35
N SER A 147 -7.70 -25.58 -9.80
CA SER A 147 -8.46 -26.31 -10.81
C SER A 147 -7.75 -26.26 -12.17
N GLU A 148 -8.06 -27.24 -13.04
CA GLU A 148 -7.53 -27.27 -14.42
C GLU A 148 -7.95 -26.01 -15.20
N GLU A 149 -9.19 -25.54 -15.02
CA GLU A 149 -9.71 -24.31 -15.62
C GLU A 149 -8.87 -23.09 -15.22
N TRP A 150 -8.53 -22.96 -13.93
CA TRP A 150 -7.69 -21.86 -13.45
C TRP A 150 -6.28 -21.93 -14.04
N LEU A 151 -5.68 -23.12 -14.10
CA LEU A 151 -4.36 -23.30 -14.72
C LEU A 151 -4.38 -22.95 -16.21
N GLU A 152 -5.49 -23.26 -16.93
CA GLU A 152 -5.68 -22.86 -18.32
C GLU A 152 -5.73 -21.32 -18.46
N ASP A 153 -6.48 -20.64 -17.59
CA ASP A 153 -6.58 -19.18 -17.54
C ASP A 153 -5.23 -18.49 -17.25
N LEU A 154 -4.31 -19.18 -16.57
CA LEU A 154 -2.98 -18.64 -16.28
C LEU A 154 -1.96 -18.82 -17.44
N LYS A 155 -2.21 -19.68 -18.42
CA LYS A 155 -1.27 -19.92 -19.54
C LYS A 155 -0.86 -18.65 -20.29
N PRO A 156 -1.78 -17.70 -20.62
CA PRO A 156 -1.41 -16.47 -21.32
C PRO A 156 -0.45 -15.57 -20.54
N PHE A 157 -0.33 -15.77 -19.21
CA PHE A 157 0.53 -14.98 -18.36
C PHE A 157 1.94 -15.55 -18.23
N ALA A 158 2.20 -16.76 -18.74
CA ALA A 158 3.48 -17.47 -18.66
C ALA A 158 4.07 -17.42 -17.25
N THR A 159 3.24 -17.69 -16.22
CA THR A 159 3.62 -17.67 -14.81
C THR A 159 3.59 -19.08 -14.24
N ASP A 160 4.50 -19.35 -13.33
CA ASP A 160 4.63 -20.62 -12.61
C ASP A 160 4.70 -20.37 -11.09
N TRP A 161 5.11 -21.37 -10.31
CA TRP A 161 5.24 -21.25 -8.86
C TRP A 161 6.43 -20.39 -8.41
N GLN A 162 7.43 -20.13 -9.28
CA GLN A 162 8.61 -19.32 -8.94
C GLN A 162 8.28 -17.83 -9.01
N LYS A 163 8.64 -17.07 -7.97
CA LYS A 163 8.30 -15.64 -7.82
C LYS A 163 9.54 -14.78 -7.53
N PRO A 164 10.59 -14.86 -8.37
CA PRO A 164 11.85 -14.13 -8.12
C PRO A 164 11.66 -12.61 -8.02
N PHE A 165 10.62 -12.08 -8.62
CA PHE A 165 10.27 -10.66 -8.57
C PHE A 165 9.97 -10.16 -7.14
N LEU A 166 9.59 -11.03 -6.20
CA LEU A 166 9.38 -10.67 -4.80
C LEU A 166 10.68 -10.29 -4.08
N GLU A 167 11.81 -10.75 -4.59
CA GLU A 167 13.12 -10.40 -4.07
C GLU A 167 13.81 -9.31 -4.90
N THR A 168 13.62 -9.35 -6.23
CA THR A 168 14.23 -8.41 -7.18
C THR A 168 13.65 -7.00 -7.06
N ALA A 169 12.32 -6.86 -6.97
CA ALA A 169 11.70 -5.54 -6.82
C ALA A 169 12.26 -4.82 -5.59
N PRO A 170 12.62 -3.52 -5.69
CA PRO A 170 13.19 -2.76 -4.58
C PRO A 170 12.26 -2.71 -3.36
N TRP A 171 10.95 -2.71 -3.58
CA TRP A 171 9.95 -2.64 -2.52
C TRP A 171 8.85 -3.68 -2.69
N LEU A 172 8.37 -4.21 -1.56
CA LEU A 172 7.10 -4.91 -1.46
C LEU A 172 6.16 -4.08 -0.60
N VAL A 173 4.94 -3.88 -1.07
CA VAL A 173 3.86 -3.29 -0.27
C VAL A 173 2.86 -4.39 0.03
N VAL A 174 2.74 -4.76 1.31
CA VAL A 174 1.73 -5.72 1.77
C VAL A 174 0.55 -4.93 2.32
N VAL A 175 -0.59 -5.11 1.68
CA VAL A 175 -1.84 -4.47 2.10
C VAL A 175 -2.56 -5.41 3.05
N PHE A 176 -2.87 -4.92 4.25
CA PHE A 176 -3.68 -5.61 5.24
C PHE A 176 -5.05 -4.94 5.35
N LYS A 177 -6.07 -5.75 5.57
CA LYS A 177 -7.41 -5.30 5.93
C LYS A 177 -7.67 -5.55 7.41
N GLN A 178 -8.25 -4.55 8.08
CA GLN A 178 -8.59 -4.60 9.51
C GLN A 178 -10.07 -4.94 9.66
N ALA A 179 -10.38 -6.14 10.15
CA ALA A 179 -11.76 -6.58 10.34
C ALA A 179 -12.47 -5.80 11.45
N TYR A 180 -11.72 -5.39 12.48
CA TYR A 180 -12.20 -4.64 13.63
C TYR A 180 -11.07 -3.79 14.22
N GLU A 181 -11.42 -2.74 14.92
CA GLU A 181 -10.54 -1.98 15.79
C GLU A 181 -10.51 -2.60 17.18
N VAL A 182 -9.40 -2.41 17.89
CA VAL A 182 -9.26 -2.79 19.30
C VAL A 182 -9.20 -1.51 20.10
N GLU A 183 -10.21 -1.29 20.93
CA GLU A 183 -10.29 -0.12 21.82
C GLU A 183 -9.28 -0.23 22.97
N PRO A 184 -8.95 0.88 23.64
CA PRO A 184 -8.00 0.87 24.78
C PRO A 184 -8.41 -0.08 25.92
N ASP A 185 -9.69 -0.37 26.09
CA ASP A 185 -10.22 -1.31 27.09
C ASP A 185 -10.19 -2.77 26.62
N GLY A 186 -9.69 -3.04 25.40
CA GLY A 186 -9.61 -4.35 24.78
C GLY A 186 -10.90 -4.79 24.06
N SER A 187 -11.96 -3.99 24.08
CA SER A 187 -13.18 -4.27 23.34
C SER A 187 -12.95 -4.18 21.83
N LYS A 188 -13.79 -4.88 21.05
CA LYS A 188 -13.68 -4.91 19.59
C LYS A 188 -14.81 -4.10 18.97
N HIS A 189 -14.41 -3.16 18.10
CA HIS A 189 -15.34 -2.37 17.32
C HIS A 189 -15.26 -2.76 15.85
N GLN A 190 -16.38 -3.27 15.30
CA GLN A 190 -16.47 -3.77 13.92
C GLN A 190 -16.20 -2.66 12.91
N ASN A 191 -15.37 -2.95 11.90
CA ASN A 191 -15.23 -2.11 10.72
C ASN A 191 -16.28 -2.48 9.67
N TYR A 192 -16.69 -1.48 8.87
CA TYR A 192 -17.73 -1.64 7.85
C TYR A 192 -17.12 -1.56 6.45
N TYR A 193 -17.71 -2.29 5.49
CA TYR A 193 -17.30 -2.26 4.08
C TYR A 193 -15.78 -2.41 3.90
N VAL A 194 -15.18 -3.31 4.68
CA VAL A 194 -13.73 -3.46 4.78
C VAL A 194 -13.12 -3.84 3.44
N GLN A 195 -13.73 -4.81 2.74
CA GLN A 195 -13.24 -5.32 1.46
C GLN A 195 -13.26 -4.23 0.39
N GLU A 196 -14.36 -3.51 0.28
CA GLU A 196 -14.58 -2.43 -0.68
C GLU A 196 -13.63 -1.26 -0.40
N SER A 197 -13.54 -0.85 0.85
CA SER A 197 -12.67 0.27 1.28
C SER A 197 -11.19 -0.02 0.98
N VAL A 198 -10.71 -1.21 1.34
CA VAL A 198 -9.31 -1.61 1.07
C VAL A 198 -9.07 -1.79 -0.43
N GLY A 199 -10.06 -2.29 -1.18
CA GLY A 199 -10.00 -2.38 -2.64
C GLY A 199 -9.85 -1.01 -3.30
N ILE A 200 -10.64 0.00 -2.87
CA ILE A 200 -10.53 1.38 -3.38
C ILE A 200 -9.15 1.96 -3.04
N ALA A 201 -8.70 1.85 -1.78
CA ALA A 201 -7.39 2.33 -1.36
C ALA A 201 -6.25 1.68 -2.16
N THR A 202 -6.35 0.37 -2.42
CA THR A 202 -5.38 -0.35 -3.26
C THR A 202 -5.41 0.13 -4.71
N GLY A 203 -6.59 0.38 -5.28
CA GLY A 203 -6.72 0.96 -6.62
C GLY A 203 -6.04 2.33 -6.73
N MET A 204 -6.21 3.17 -5.72
CA MET A 204 -5.52 4.48 -5.61
C MET A 204 -4.00 4.30 -5.47
N LEU A 205 -3.52 3.33 -4.69
CA LEU A 205 -2.10 2.98 -4.59
C LEU A 205 -1.50 2.67 -5.96
N LEU A 206 -2.18 1.80 -6.74
CA LEU A 206 -1.71 1.38 -8.06
C LEU A 206 -1.67 2.55 -9.05
N ALA A 207 -2.68 3.44 -9.00
CA ALA A 207 -2.74 4.63 -9.84
C ALA A 207 -1.62 5.63 -9.46
N ALA A 208 -1.41 5.88 -8.16
CA ALA A 208 -0.36 6.76 -7.68
C ALA A 208 1.04 6.24 -8.02
N ALA A 209 1.30 4.93 -7.82
CA ALA A 209 2.55 4.30 -8.19
C ALA A 209 2.83 4.46 -9.69
N HIS A 210 1.83 4.20 -10.53
CA HIS A 210 1.98 4.36 -11.98
C HIS A 210 2.21 5.80 -12.41
N ASN A 211 1.53 6.75 -11.77
CA ASN A 211 1.75 8.18 -11.99
C ASN A 211 3.17 8.62 -11.58
N ALA A 212 3.73 8.00 -10.56
CA ALA A 212 5.12 8.21 -10.13
C ALA A 212 6.16 7.47 -10.99
N GLY A 213 5.75 6.81 -12.08
CA GLY A 213 6.63 6.06 -12.98
C GLY A 213 7.02 4.66 -12.49
N LEU A 214 6.31 4.11 -11.51
CA LEU A 214 6.59 2.78 -10.97
C LEU A 214 5.67 1.72 -11.58
N ALA A 215 6.24 0.55 -11.79
CA ALA A 215 5.51 -0.66 -12.13
C ALA A 215 5.08 -1.41 -10.87
N THR A 216 3.98 -2.13 -10.98
CA THR A 216 3.40 -2.93 -9.90
C THR A 216 2.85 -4.26 -10.40
N LEU A 217 2.74 -5.22 -9.49
CA LEU A 217 1.96 -6.44 -9.68
C LEU A 217 1.05 -6.61 -8.46
N THR A 218 -0.21 -6.93 -8.66
CA THR A 218 -1.07 -7.47 -7.61
C THR A 218 -0.86 -8.97 -7.52
N HIS A 219 -0.36 -9.45 -6.38
CA HIS A 219 -0.03 -10.86 -6.17
C HIS A 219 -0.77 -11.39 -4.93
N THR A 220 -1.33 -12.58 -5.05
CA THR A 220 -2.15 -13.23 -4.01
C THR A 220 -1.74 -14.69 -3.83
N PRO A 221 -0.57 -14.99 -3.24
CA PRO A 221 -0.14 -16.36 -2.95
C PRO A 221 -1.02 -16.93 -1.84
N SER A 222 -2.13 -17.55 -2.21
CA SER A 222 -3.18 -18.00 -1.27
C SER A 222 -2.88 -19.42 -0.75
N PRO A 223 -2.99 -19.64 0.58
CA PRO A 223 -3.32 -18.69 1.64
C PRO A 223 -2.15 -17.75 1.99
N MET A 224 -2.46 -16.50 2.36
CA MET A 224 -1.45 -15.46 2.62
C MET A 224 -1.12 -15.25 4.12
N ASN A 225 -1.55 -16.14 5.00
CA ASN A 225 -1.40 -15.96 6.46
C ASN A 225 0.06 -15.79 6.91
N PHE A 226 1.00 -16.42 6.19
CA PHE A 226 2.44 -16.28 6.42
C PHE A 226 2.92 -14.81 6.40
N LEU A 227 2.24 -13.92 5.66
CA LEU A 227 2.58 -12.49 5.63
C LEU A 227 2.29 -11.81 6.98
N ALA A 228 1.19 -12.19 7.66
CA ALA A 228 0.88 -11.65 8.97
C ALA A 228 1.91 -12.12 10.02
N GLU A 229 2.35 -13.36 9.93
CA GLU A 229 3.37 -13.95 10.80
C GLU A 229 4.74 -13.31 10.58
N LEU A 230 5.21 -13.23 9.31
CA LEU A 230 6.51 -12.66 8.95
C LEU A 230 6.62 -11.16 9.27
N LEU A 231 5.50 -10.44 9.22
CA LEU A 231 5.43 -9.00 9.47
C LEU A 231 4.90 -8.67 10.88
N GLU A 232 4.73 -9.68 11.74
CA GLU A 232 4.30 -9.55 13.14
C GLU A 232 3.02 -8.70 13.27
N ARG A 233 2.03 -8.98 12.40
CA ARG A 233 0.80 -8.19 12.38
C ARG A 233 -0.20 -8.68 13.44
N PRO A 234 -0.96 -7.74 14.06
CA PRO A 234 -1.95 -8.09 15.08
C PRO A 234 -3.10 -8.93 14.50
N ALA A 235 -3.80 -9.65 15.36
CA ALA A 235 -4.83 -10.61 14.99
C ALA A 235 -6.04 -10.03 14.25
N ASN A 236 -6.27 -8.71 14.35
CA ASN A 236 -7.34 -8.01 13.61
C ASN A 236 -6.94 -7.66 12.17
N GLU A 237 -5.68 -7.80 11.80
CA GLU A 237 -5.19 -7.58 10.44
C GLU A 237 -5.10 -8.88 9.65
N ARG A 238 -5.64 -8.86 8.44
CA ARG A 238 -5.59 -9.97 7.49
C ARG A 238 -4.94 -9.52 6.19
N PRO A 239 -4.01 -10.28 5.62
CA PRO A 239 -3.43 -9.95 4.31
C PRO A 239 -4.52 -9.83 3.24
N PHE A 240 -4.39 -8.81 2.40
CA PHE A 240 -5.31 -8.54 1.29
C PHE A 240 -4.61 -8.68 -0.05
N LEU A 241 -3.45 -8.02 -0.22
CA LEU A 241 -2.62 -8.10 -1.43
C LEU A 241 -1.14 -7.95 -1.08
N LEU A 242 -0.29 -8.61 -1.87
CA LEU A 242 1.16 -8.42 -1.89
C LEU A 242 1.54 -7.74 -3.21
N ILE A 243 2.17 -6.57 -3.14
CA ILE A 243 2.42 -5.72 -4.31
C ILE A 243 3.92 -5.42 -4.41
N PRO A 244 4.69 -6.18 -5.23
CA PRO A 244 6.02 -5.73 -5.62
C PRO A 244 5.91 -4.43 -6.42
N MET A 245 6.83 -3.49 -6.15
CA MET A 245 6.83 -2.14 -6.69
C MET A 245 8.26 -1.68 -6.99
N GLY A 246 8.47 -1.13 -8.18
CA GLY A 246 9.76 -0.65 -8.65
C GLY A 246 9.76 -0.35 -10.14
N PHE A 247 10.94 -0.22 -10.74
CA PHE A 247 11.07 -0.07 -12.19
C PHE A 247 10.95 -1.43 -12.89
N PRO A 248 10.37 -1.50 -14.10
CA PRO A 248 10.45 -2.70 -14.92
C PRO A 248 11.90 -2.94 -15.39
N ALA A 249 12.29 -4.20 -15.59
CA ALA A 249 13.54 -4.53 -16.26
C ALA A 249 13.57 -3.97 -17.70
N ARG A 250 14.76 -3.77 -18.25
CA ARG A 250 14.91 -3.19 -19.61
C ARG A 250 14.24 -4.04 -20.71
N ASP A 251 14.28 -5.34 -20.54
CA ASP A 251 13.70 -6.34 -21.42
C ASP A 251 12.32 -6.82 -20.97
N CYS A 252 11.69 -6.08 -20.08
CA CYS A 252 10.40 -6.44 -19.52
C CYS A 252 9.33 -6.56 -20.62
N VAL A 253 8.71 -7.71 -20.68
CA VAL A 253 7.56 -7.97 -21.54
C VAL A 253 6.30 -8.21 -20.68
N VAL A 254 5.15 -7.95 -21.26
CA VAL A 254 3.85 -8.19 -20.64
C VAL A 254 2.93 -8.90 -21.61
N PRO A 255 2.00 -9.75 -21.15
CA PRO A 255 1.07 -10.44 -22.03
C PRO A 255 0.27 -9.45 -22.92
N SER A 256 0.08 -9.79 -24.18
CA SER A 256 -0.77 -9.01 -25.10
C SER A 256 -2.24 -9.30 -24.81
N LEU A 257 -2.82 -8.56 -23.85
CA LEU A 257 -4.20 -8.72 -23.43
C LEU A 257 -5.03 -7.53 -23.86
N LEU A 258 -6.25 -7.80 -24.33
CA LEU A 258 -7.23 -6.78 -24.68
C LEU A 258 -8.11 -6.45 -23.47
N ARG A 259 -8.40 -5.18 -23.29
CA ARG A 259 -9.45 -4.74 -22.35
C ARG A 259 -10.79 -4.78 -23.05
N LYS A 260 -11.86 -4.94 -22.30
CA LYS A 260 -13.23 -4.81 -22.79
C LYS A 260 -13.42 -3.44 -23.44
N HIS A 261 -14.19 -3.38 -24.50
CA HIS A 261 -14.62 -2.12 -25.10
C HIS A 261 -15.56 -1.36 -24.16
N LEU A 262 -15.68 -0.04 -24.36
CA LEU A 262 -16.46 0.80 -23.46
C LEU A 262 -17.92 0.34 -23.37
N GLU A 263 -18.51 -0.06 -24.48
CA GLU A 263 -19.90 -0.52 -24.60
C GLU A 263 -20.18 -1.79 -23.78
N GLN A 264 -19.14 -2.56 -23.45
CA GLN A 264 -19.27 -3.76 -22.62
C GLN A 264 -19.24 -3.47 -21.11
N VAL A 265 -18.86 -2.26 -20.72
CA VAL A 265 -18.68 -1.86 -19.31
C VAL A 265 -19.47 -0.61 -18.93
N LEU A 266 -20.02 0.11 -19.91
CA LEU A 266 -20.82 1.32 -19.74
C LEU A 266 -22.25 1.09 -20.24
N VAL A 267 -23.21 1.25 -19.37
CA VAL A 267 -24.64 1.23 -19.71
C VAL A 267 -25.22 2.60 -19.36
N PRO A 268 -25.52 3.47 -20.33
CA PRO A 268 -26.09 4.79 -20.08
C PRO A 268 -27.61 4.69 -19.81
N PHE A 269 -28.08 5.44 -18.83
CA PHE A 269 -29.49 5.74 -18.57
C PHE A 269 -29.63 7.26 -18.62
N VAL A 270 -29.90 7.83 -19.79
CA VAL A 270 -29.95 9.27 -20.07
C VAL A 270 -31.32 9.70 -20.59
#